data_7ae5ed9007bc43109a60240d089ab36a
#
_entry.id   7ae5ed9007bc43109a60240d089ab36a
#
_cell.length_a   1.000
_cell.length_b   1.000
_cell.length_c   1.000
_cell.angle_alpha   90.00
_cell.angle_beta   90.00
_cell.angle_gamma   90.00
#
_symmetry.space_group_name_H-M   'P 1'
#
loop_
_entity.id
_entity.type
_entity.pdbx_description
1 polymer ?
#
loop_
_entity_poly.entity_id
_entity_poly.type
_entity_poly.pdbx_seq_one_letter_code
_entity_poly.pdbx_strand_id
1 'polypeptide(L)'
;MLQLAGIALPVPLARIFSYRFDPDRFDGTRLRRGDLVAVPFGRRRRVTGLVTDVADLDPDVREVDGATLRDVIALYGPDYRITGDRVRLARWLADYYALPLGEVVPLFHPPAPGTKARRSRVEEAEYPALDEVDVTLTRAQGRAVAQASGYLDRREFGTILLHGVTGSGKTEVYLTAIARALDQGRGAIFLLPEIALTPQTLARIEARFGGRAAAIHSGLSAGQRCAVHEGASRGDIRVVVGPRSALFAPVKDLGVIVVDEEHETSYKQDEKPRYHARHAALVRGRETGAVVILGSATPDLESLRNTREGLSTLVELPERLGGDLPAVEIVDMRGQDGGEGFTPALTDAIAETLGKGRQAILYYNRRGFARVLRCRDCGEVVMCPNCDIGLTYHLRPRRLLCHYCAFTLPVPDTCPDCSGEEFLPAGGGTETVELHLQARVPVARILRLDHDPTRRRGSHRRILAAFARREADVLIGTQMVAKGHHFPGVDLVG
;
A
#
# COMPACT_ATOMS: atom_id res chain seq x y z
N MET A 1 -28.11 35.87 5.46
CA MET A 1 -27.66 35.93 6.88
C MET A 1 -26.29 35.33 6.96
N LEU A 2 -25.31 36.05 7.53
CA LEU A 2 -23.93 35.57 7.70
C LEU A 2 -23.86 34.34 8.60
N GLN A 3 -22.83 33.52 8.39
CA GLN A 3 -22.58 32.34 9.21
C GLN A 3 -21.17 32.40 9.83
N LEU A 4 -21.06 32.00 11.08
CA LEU A 4 -19.81 31.70 11.77
C LEU A 4 -19.50 30.23 11.53
N ALA A 5 -18.35 29.93 10.95
CA ALA A 5 -17.90 28.58 10.67
C ALA A 5 -16.71 28.20 11.56
N GLY A 6 -16.83 27.14 12.32
CA GLY A 6 -15.72 26.46 12.96
C GLY A 6 -15.02 25.55 11.96
N ILE A 7 -13.73 25.73 11.74
CA ILE A 7 -12.98 25.00 10.69
C ILE A 7 -11.74 24.33 11.26
N ALA A 8 -11.64 23.02 11.05
CA ALA A 8 -10.45 22.21 11.30
C ALA A 8 -9.46 22.36 10.14
N LEU A 9 -8.28 22.90 10.43
CA LEU A 9 -7.23 23.14 9.43
C LEU A 9 -6.07 22.13 9.55
N PRO A 10 -5.37 21.79 8.46
CA PRO A 10 -4.21 20.90 8.45
C PRO A 10 -2.96 21.58 9.03
N VAL A 11 -3.03 21.85 10.32
CA VAL A 11 -1.97 22.45 11.12
C VAL A 11 -1.80 21.69 12.42
N PRO A 12 -0.59 21.65 13.02
CA PRO A 12 -0.32 20.87 14.24
C PRO A 12 -0.87 21.56 15.51
N LEU A 13 -2.10 22.03 15.44
CA LEU A 13 -2.78 22.74 16.53
C LEU A 13 -4.14 22.07 16.78
N ALA A 14 -4.35 21.64 18.03
CA ALA A 14 -5.60 21.01 18.46
C ALA A 14 -6.67 22.09 18.77
N ARG A 15 -6.98 22.93 17.76
CA ARG A 15 -8.04 23.94 17.88
C ARG A 15 -8.83 24.05 16.58
N ILE A 16 -10.09 24.47 16.73
CA ILE A 16 -10.96 24.84 15.63
C ILE A 16 -10.82 26.35 15.43
N PHE A 17 -10.75 26.78 14.19
CA PHE A 17 -10.58 28.18 13.82
C PHE A 17 -11.89 28.76 13.32
N SER A 18 -12.24 29.96 13.79
CA SER A 18 -13.46 30.68 13.42
C SER A 18 -13.26 31.51 12.15
N TYR A 19 -14.20 31.37 11.22
CA TYR A 19 -14.23 32.13 9.96
C TYR A 19 -15.65 32.61 9.69
N ARG A 20 -15.74 33.76 9.00
CA ARG A 20 -17.00 34.30 8.50
C ARG A 20 -17.32 33.70 7.14
N PHE A 21 -18.55 33.32 6.93
CA PHE A 21 -19.07 32.89 5.65
C PHE A 21 -20.30 33.73 5.28
N ASP A 22 -20.26 34.28 4.08
CA ASP A 22 -21.33 35.07 3.51
C ASP A 22 -22.01 34.26 2.40
N PRO A 23 -23.22 33.72 2.63
CA PRO A 23 -23.94 32.96 1.62
C PRO A 23 -24.18 33.70 0.30
N ASP A 24 -24.33 35.02 0.34
CA ASP A 24 -24.62 35.82 -0.85
C ASP A 24 -23.43 35.81 -1.85
N ARG A 25 -22.23 35.54 -1.37
CA ARG A 25 -21.04 35.35 -2.20
C ARG A 25 -20.94 33.95 -2.83
N PHE A 26 -21.85 33.02 -2.47
CA PHE A 26 -21.88 31.64 -2.89
C PHE A 26 -23.27 31.21 -3.36
N ASP A 27 -23.92 32.05 -4.17
CA ASP A 27 -25.23 31.83 -4.78
C ASP A 27 -26.32 31.42 -3.76
N GLY A 28 -26.31 32.04 -2.58
CA GLY A 28 -27.22 31.74 -1.48
C GLY A 28 -26.97 30.40 -0.76
N THR A 29 -25.91 29.69 -1.12
CA THR A 29 -25.57 28.39 -0.50
C THR A 29 -25.12 28.60 0.95
N ARG A 30 -25.76 27.88 1.89
CA ARG A 30 -25.39 27.88 3.29
C ARG A 30 -24.39 26.76 3.60
N LEU A 31 -23.41 27.05 4.48
CA LEU A 31 -22.50 26.03 4.98
C LEU A 31 -23.23 25.00 5.84
N ARG A 32 -22.71 23.79 5.80
CA ARG A 32 -23.14 22.67 6.65
C ARG A 32 -21.88 21.99 7.23
N ARG A 33 -22.07 21.32 8.38
CA ARG A 33 -21.03 20.45 8.91
C ARG A 33 -20.59 19.42 7.89
N GLY A 34 -19.29 19.23 7.76
CA GLY A 34 -18.71 18.31 6.78
C GLY A 34 -18.34 18.96 5.44
N ASP A 35 -18.77 20.19 5.16
CA ASP A 35 -18.33 20.90 3.97
C ASP A 35 -16.81 21.14 4.00
N LEU A 36 -16.19 21.05 2.83
CA LEU A 36 -14.81 21.47 2.65
C LEU A 36 -14.79 22.89 2.12
N VAL A 37 -13.94 23.71 2.71
CA VAL A 37 -13.79 25.13 2.33
C VAL A 37 -12.31 25.48 2.16
N ALA A 38 -12.03 26.53 1.38
CA ALA A 38 -10.72 27.13 1.34
C ALA A 38 -10.73 28.42 2.16
N VAL A 39 -9.74 28.58 3.02
CA VAL A 39 -9.58 29.76 3.89
C VAL A 39 -8.15 30.27 3.89
N PRO A 40 -7.91 31.55 4.21
CA PRO A 40 -6.57 32.09 4.41
C PRO A 40 -6.08 31.71 5.82
N PHE A 41 -4.83 31.25 5.95
CA PHE A 41 -4.24 30.93 7.25
C PHE A 41 -2.76 31.34 7.31
N GLY A 42 -2.39 32.16 8.27
CA GLY A 42 -1.05 32.74 8.39
C GLY A 42 -0.64 33.47 7.10
N ARG A 43 0.50 33.09 6.51
CA ARG A 43 0.99 33.58 5.22
C ARG A 43 0.42 32.81 4.01
N ARG A 44 -0.25 31.68 4.25
CA ARG A 44 -0.86 30.87 3.18
C ARG A 44 -2.17 31.50 2.75
N ARG A 45 -2.27 31.84 1.47
CA ARG A 45 -3.49 32.45 0.91
C ARG A 45 -4.68 31.49 0.82
N ARG A 46 -4.43 30.18 0.74
CA ARG A 46 -5.48 29.17 0.54
C ARG A 46 -5.12 27.86 1.22
N VAL A 47 -5.89 27.48 2.23
CA VAL A 47 -5.75 26.21 2.96
C VAL A 47 -7.12 25.54 2.96
N THR A 48 -7.19 24.25 2.60
CA THR A 48 -8.42 23.47 2.66
C THR A 48 -8.68 23.05 4.09
N GLY A 49 -9.90 23.28 4.58
CA GLY A 49 -10.33 22.89 5.92
C GLY A 49 -11.72 22.27 5.92
N LEU A 50 -12.01 21.54 6.99
CA LEU A 50 -13.28 20.90 7.24
C LEU A 50 -14.15 21.76 8.16
N VAL A 51 -15.36 22.04 7.73
CA VAL A 51 -16.37 22.72 8.58
C VAL A 51 -16.87 21.73 9.65
N THR A 52 -16.56 22.04 10.90
CA THR A 52 -16.96 21.22 12.05
C THR A 52 -18.25 21.71 12.70
N ASP A 53 -18.45 23.04 12.71
CA ASP A 53 -19.58 23.71 13.32
C ASP A 53 -20.00 24.92 12.51
N VAL A 54 -21.29 25.25 12.57
CA VAL A 54 -21.88 26.40 11.90
C VAL A 54 -22.92 27.02 12.82
N ALA A 55 -22.86 28.34 12.98
CA ALA A 55 -23.85 29.14 13.67
C ALA A 55 -24.20 30.37 12.83
N ASP A 56 -25.33 31.00 13.09
CA ASP A 56 -25.66 32.30 12.52
C ASP A 56 -24.75 33.37 13.14
N LEU A 57 -24.29 34.32 12.33
CA LEU A 57 -23.37 35.37 12.72
C LEU A 57 -24.06 36.74 12.59
N ASP A 58 -24.04 37.50 13.67
CA ASP A 58 -24.44 38.92 13.62
C ASP A 58 -23.47 39.67 12.70
N PRO A 59 -23.95 40.47 11.72
CA PRO A 59 -23.13 41.22 10.80
C PRO A 59 -22.14 42.20 11.46
N ASP A 60 -22.41 42.64 12.67
CA ASP A 60 -21.56 43.58 13.40
C ASP A 60 -20.39 42.88 14.13
N VAL A 61 -20.43 41.58 14.29
CA VAL A 61 -19.34 40.82 14.93
C VAL A 61 -18.13 40.74 14.02
N ARG A 62 -17.02 41.33 14.43
CA ARG A 62 -15.74 41.37 13.70
C ARG A 62 -14.68 40.46 14.29
N GLU A 63 -14.82 40.07 15.55
CA GLU A 63 -13.85 39.31 16.31
C GLU A 63 -14.54 38.18 17.10
N VAL A 64 -13.88 37.06 17.20
CA VAL A 64 -14.29 35.91 18.03
C VAL A 64 -13.03 35.39 18.71
N ASP A 65 -13.10 35.16 20.03
CA ASP A 65 -11.99 34.70 20.88
C ASP A 65 -10.72 35.59 20.75
N GLY A 66 -10.91 36.92 20.64
CA GLY A 66 -9.81 37.88 20.50
C GLY A 66 -9.09 37.87 19.15
N ALA A 67 -9.66 37.20 18.15
CA ALA A 67 -9.12 37.13 16.80
C ALA A 67 -10.07 37.77 15.78
N THR A 68 -9.55 38.60 14.87
CA THR A 68 -10.32 39.16 13.77
C THR A 68 -10.77 38.08 12.82
N LEU A 69 -12.09 38.01 12.54
CA LEU A 69 -12.67 37.04 11.61
C LEU A 69 -12.21 37.29 10.17
N ARG A 70 -11.71 36.26 9.56
CA ARG A 70 -11.41 36.22 8.12
C ARG A 70 -12.50 35.50 7.35
N ASP A 71 -12.63 35.82 6.07
CA ASP A 71 -13.65 35.24 5.21
C ASP A 71 -13.21 33.89 4.65
N VAL A 72 -14.19 33.00 4.46
CA VAL A 72 -14.05 31.83 3.61
C VAL A 72 -13.87 32.29 2.16
N ILE A 73 -12.87 31.73 1.47
CA ILE A 73 -12.49 32.12 0.10
C ILE A 73 -13.26 31.30 -0.93
N ALA A 74 -13.46 30.00 -0.67
CA ALA A 74 -14.16 29.12 -1.58
C ALA A 74 -14.88 28.01 -0.81
N LEU A 75 -16.02 27.58 -1.34
CA LEU A 75 -16.74 26.37 -0.95
C LEU A 75 -16.50 25.32 -2.02
N TYR A 76 -16.07 24.12 -1.64
CA TYR A 76 -15.97 22.99 -2.56
C TYR A 76 -17.34 22.35 -2.77
N GLY A 77 -17.56 21.77 -3.94
CA GLY A 77 -18.84 21.17 -4.29
C GLY A 77 -19.27 20.02 -3.36
N PRO A 78 -20.55 19.61 -3.43
CA PRO A 78 -21.13 18.61 -2.53
C PRO A 78 -20.45 17.25 -2.60
N ASP A 79 -19.81 16.91 -3.71
CA ASP A 79 -19.07 15.66 -3.89
C ASP A 79 -17.85 15.54 -2.96
N TYR A 80 -17.38 16.65 -2.41
CA TYR A 80 -16.24 16.70 -1.47
C TYR A 80 -16.67 16.72 0.00
N ARG A 81 -17.97 16.80 0.29
CA ARG A 81 -18.45 16.82 1.67
C ARG A 81 -18.07 15.54 2.40
N ILE A 82 -17.50 15.68 3.59
CA ILE A 82 -17.18 14.57 4.49
C ILE A 82 -18.35 14.39 5.45
N THR A 83 -19.08 13.29 5.35
CA THR A 83 -20.31 13.04 6.11
C THR A 83 -20.33 11.66 6.75
N GLY A 84 -21.24 11.46 7.69
CA GLY A 84 -21.59 10.16 8.26
C GLY A 84 -20.39 9.40 8.84
N ASP A 85 -20.16 8.21 8.30
CA ASP A 85 -19.07 7.30 8.67
C ASP A 85 -17.69 7.94 8.54
N ARG A 86 -17.48 8.76 7.52
CA ARG A 86 -16.18 9.39 7.26
C ARG A 86 -15.83 10.45 8.30
N VAL A 87 -16.80 11.18 8.83
CA VAL A 87 -16.58 12.12 9.94
C VAL A 87 -16.24 11.36 11.22
N ARG A 88 -16.96 10.26 11.50
CA ARG A 88 -16.68 9.44 12.68
C ARG A 88 -15.31 8.79 12.59
N LEU A 89 -14.94 8.26 11.42
CA LEU A 89 -13.60 7.73 11.16
C LEU A 89 -12.51 8.80 11.32
N ALA A 90 -12.74 10.03 10.84
CA ALA A 90 -11.78 11.12 11.00
C ALA A 90 -11.55 11.48 12.47
N ARG A 91 -12.62 11.54 13.27
CA ARG A 91 -12.53 11.76 14.71
C ARG A 91 -11.80 10.62 15.40
N TRP A 92 -12.17 9.37 15.10
CA TRP A 92 -11.50 8.20 15.67
C TRP A 92 -9.99 8.21 15.36
N LEU A 93 -9.59 8.55 14.13
CA LEU A 93 -8.18 8.66 13.76
C LEU A 93 -7.46 9.75 14.56
N ALA A 94 -8.10 10.91 14.74
CA ALA A 94 -7.56 12.01 15.54
C ALA A 94 -7.34 11.60 16.99
N ASP A 95 -8.35 10.98 17.60
CA ASP A 95 -8.33 10.55 18.99
C ASP A 95 -7.36 9.40 19.23
N TYR A 96 -7.44 8.34 18.41
CA TYR A 96 -6.63 7.13 18.58
C TYR A 96 -5.12 7.38 18.35
N TYR A 97 -4.78 8.23 17.38
CA TYR A 97 -3.38 8.56 17.09
C TYR A 97 -2.91 9.87 17.73
N ALA A 98 -3.71 10.46 18.64
CA ALA A 98 -3.41 11.70 19.34
C ALA A 98 -3.00 12.84 18.40
N LEU A 99 -3.80 13.07 17.35
CA LEU A 99 -3.57 14.07 16.32
C LEU A 99 -4.64 15.15 16.32
N PRO A 100 -4.31 16.40 15.98
CA PRO A 100 -5.33 17.40 15.65
C PRO A 100 -6.23 16.91 14.51
N LEU A 101 -7.54 17.09 14.64
CA LEU A 101 -8.50 16.68 13.60
C LEU A 101 -8.13 17.24 12.22
N GLY A 102 -7.64 18.47 12.16
CA GLY A 102 -7.22 19.12 10.92
C GLY A 102 -6.08 18.40 10.19
N GLU A 103 -5.16 17.73 10.90
CA GLU A 103 -4.08 16.93 10.27
C GLU A 103 -4.61 15.63 9.64
N VAL A 104 -5.79 15.17 10.06
CA VAL A 104 -6.45 13.96 9.53
C VAL A 104 -7.29 14.28 8.29
N VAL A 105 -7.87 15.47 8.19
CA VAL A 105 -8.75 15.91 7.09
C VAL A 105 -8.18 15.65 5.69
N PRO A 106 -6.88 15.89 5.40
CA PRO A 106 -6.30 15.64 4.08
C PRO A 106 -6.41 14.19 3.59
N LEU A 107 -6.65 13.21 4.46
CA LEU A 107 -6.88 11.82 4.04
C LEU A 107 -8.21 11.64 3.29
N PHE A 108 -9.19 12.51 3.54
CA PHE A 108 -10.58 12.34 3.10
C PHE A 108 -10.93 13.09 1.82
N HIS A 109 -9.97 13.78 1.21
CA HIS A 109 -10.17 14.49 -0.06
C HIS A 109 -8.91 14.42 -0.94
N PRO A 110 -9.03 14.57 -2.28
CA PRO A 110 -7.86 14.64 -3.15
C PRO A 110 -7.01 15.88 -2.84
N PRO A 111 -5.70 15.88 -3.16
CA PRO A 111 -4.78 16.98 -2.81
C PRO A 111 -5.20 18.36 -3.32
N ALA A 112 -5.93 18.39 -4.43
CA ALA A 112 -6.41 19.63 -5.04
C ALA A 112 -7.88 19.47 -5.47
N PRO A 113 -8.85 19.57 -4.52
CA PRO A 113 -10.26 19.41 -4.82
C PRO A 113 -10.72 20.37 -5.93
N GLY A 114 -11.59 19.87 -6.82
CA GLY A 114 -12.11 20.64 -7.95
C GLY A 114 -11.17 20.77 -9.15
N THR A 115 -10.01 20.13 -9.14
CA THR A 115 -9.11 20.10 -10.31
C THR A 115 -9.68 19.19 -11.39
N LYS A 116 -9.93 19.73 -12.57
CA LYS A 116 -10.40 18.95 -13.72
C LYS A 116 -9.32 18.02 -14.24
N ALA A 117 -9.70 16.80 -14.59
CA ALA A 117 -8.82 15.88 -15.27
C ALA A 117 -8.45 16.46 -16.64
N ARG A 118 -7.17 16.70 -16.91
CA ARG A 118 -6.71 16.89 -18.29
C ARG A 118 -6.82 15.53 -18.98
N ARG A 119 -7.39 15.50 -20.21
CA ARG A 119 -7.31 14.31 -21.07
C ARG A 119 -5.82 14.04 -21.35
N SER A 120 -5.16 13.28 -20.49
CA SER A 120 -3.89 12.65 -20.85
C SER A 120 -4.26 11.35 -21.56
N ARG A 121 -3.69 11.13 -22.73
CA ARG A 121 -3.56 9.76 -23.24
C ARG A 121 -2.73 9.03 -22.18
N VAL A 122 -3.39 8.32 -21.29
CA VAL A 122 -2.76 7.21 -20.59
C VAL A 122 -2.49 6.23 -21.72
N GLU A 123 -1.22 5.97 -22.04
CA GLU A 123 -0.86 4.78 -22.79
C GLU A 123 -1.38 3.60 -21.98
N GLU A 124 -2.56 3.13 -22.34
CA GLU A 124 -3.08 1.85 -21.92
C GLU A 124 -2.07 0.83 -22.44
N ALA A 125 -1.24 0.30 -21.55
CA ALA A 125 -0.50 -0.89 -21.90
C ALA A 125 -1.57 -1.95 -22.22
N GLU A 126 -1.70 -2.29 -23.51
CA GLU A 126 -2.58 -3.35 -23.97
C GLU A 126 -2.12 -4.67 -23.32
N TYR A 127 -2.74 -4.98 -22.18
CA TYR A 127 -2.77 -6.36 -21.74
C TYR A 127 -3.88 -7.06 -22.50
N PRO A 128 -3.66 -8.31 -22.97
CA PRO A 128 -4.73 -9.07 -23.58
C PRO A 128 -5.92 -9.08 -22.64
N ALA A 129 -7.10 -8.76 -23.18
CA ALA A 129 -8.34 -8.86 -22.45
C ALA A 129 -8.39 -10.26 -21.82
N LEU A 130 -8.51 -10.30 -20.50
CA LEU A 130 -8.75 -11.56 -19.82
C LEU A 130 -10.21 -11.91 -20.09
N ASP A 131 -10.45 -13.01 -20.80
CA ASP A 131 -11.78 -13.55 -20.96
C ASP A 131 -12.40 -13.75 -19.57
N GLU A 132 -13.69 -13.46 -19.45
CA GLU A 132 -14.46 -13.77 -18.25
C GLU A 132 -14.44 -15.29 -18.08
N VAL A 133 -13.56 -15.76 -17.24
CA VAL A 133 -13.51 -17.17 -16.87
C VAL A 133 -14.59 -17.40 -15.83
N ASP A 134 -15.57 -18.19 -16.18
CA ASP A 134 -16.58 -18.67 -15.23
C ASP A 134 -15.88 -19.55 -14.19
N VAL A 135 -15.52 -18.97 -13.06
CA VAL A 135 -14.70 -19.62 -12.03
C VAL A 135 -15.63 -20.39 -11.10
N THR A 136 -15.57 -21.70 -11.16
CA THR A 136 -16.24 -22.55 -10.18
C THR A 136 -15.48 -22.49 -8.84
N LEU A 137 -16.11 -21.97 -7.81
CA LEU A 137 -15.53 -21.89 -6.47
C LEU A 137 -15.32 -23.27 -5.86
N THR A 138 -14.19 -23.48 -5.23
CA THR A 138 -13.99 -24.66 -4.37
C THR A 138 -14.92 -24.63 -3.16
N ARG A 139 -15.10 -25.75 -2.49
CA ARG A 139 -15.93 -25.84 -1.27
C ARG A 139 -15.45 -24.86 -0.17
N ALA A 140 -14.13 -24.69 -0.03
CA ALA A 140 -13.56 -23.77 0.95
C ALA A 140 -13.81 -22.31 0.59
N GLN A 141 -13.63 -21.94 -0.68
CA GLN A 141 -13.96 -20.60 -1.20
C GLN A 141 -15.46 -20.31 -1.07
N GLY A 142 -16.31 -21.27 -1.41
CA GLY A 142 -17.77 -21.16 -1.24
C GLY A 142 -18.17 -20.88 0.21
N ARG A 143 -17.52 -21.52 1.20
CA ARG A 143 -17.74 -21.22 2.63
C ARG A 143 -17.37 -19.79 2.98
N ALA A 144 -16.23 -19.29 2.48
CA ALA A 144 -15.79 -17.92 2.72
C ALA A 144 -16.79 -16.89 2.16
N VAL A 145 -17.26 -17.12 0.92
CA VAL A 145 -18.27 -16.27 0.27
C VAL A 145 -19.59 -16.34 1.04
N ALA A 146 -20.04 -17.52 1.45
CA ALA A 146 -21.27 -17.68 2.23
C ALA A 146 -21.20 -16.92 3.57
N GLN A 147 -20.07 -16.99 4.25
CA GLN A 147 -19.86 -16.25 5.50
C GLN A 147 -19.94 -14.72 5.26
N ALA A 148 -19.29 -14.21 4.22
CA ALA A 148 -19.36 -12.80 3.86
C ALA A 148 -20.79 -12.37 3.47
N SER A 149 -21.48 -13.20 2.67
CA SER A 149 -22.86 -12.97 2.28
C SER A 149 -23.80 -12.89 3.47
N GLY A 150 -23.61 -13.75 4.48
CA GLY A 150 -24.42 -13.74 5.70
C GLY A 150 -24.35 -12.40 6.44
N TYR A 151 -23.18 -11.75 6.54
CA TYR A 151 -23.05 -10.42 7.10
C TYR A 151 -23.66 -9.34 6.18
N LEU A 152 -23.43 -9.45 4.86
CA LEU A 152 -24.00 -8.53 3.87
C LEU A 152 -25.52 -8.52 3.90
N ASP A 153 -26.15 -9.69 3.93
CA ASP A 153 -27.61 -9.87 3.90
C ASP A 153 -28.27 -9.27 5.15
N ARG A 154 -27.60 -9.35 6.30
CA ARG A 154 -28.06 -8.73 7.57
C ARG A 154 -27.67 -7.25 7.69
N ARG A 155 -26.84 -6.72 6.79
CA ARG A 155 -26.23 -5.38 6.87
C ARG A 155 -25.49 -5.16 8.18
N GLU A 156 -24.84 -6.19 8.67
CA GLU A 156 -24.09 -6.20 9.92
C GLU A 156 -22.59 -6.16 9.68
N PHE A 157 -21.89 -5.46 10.55
CA PHE A 157 -20.45 -5.54 10.61
C PHE A 157 -19.99 -6.94 10.98
N GLY A 158 -19.03 -7.45 10.24
CA GLY A 158 -18.33 -8.68 10.57
C GLY A 158 -16.92 -8.66 10.01
N THR A 159 -16.01 -9.35 10.68
CA THR A 159 -14.62 -9.50 10.24
C THR A 159 -14.34 -10.94 9.92
N ILE A 160 -13.78 -11.18 8.73
CA ILE A 160 -13.34 -12.50 8.27
C ILE A 160 -11.83 -12.46 8.05
N LEU A 161 -11.09 -13.32 8.74
CA LEU A 161 -9.70 -13.62 8.41
C LEU A 161 -9.67 -14.76 7.40
N LEU A 162 -9.34 -14.45 6.16
CA LEU A 162 -9.20 -15.42 5.08
C LEU A 162 -7.74 -15.87 5.01
N HIS A 163 -7.41 -16.94 5.70
CA HIS A 163 -6.09 -17.54 5.73
C HIS A 163 -5.99 -18.59 4.61
N GLY A 164 -5.26 -18.24 3.56
CA GLY A 164 -5.13 -19.12 2.40
C GLY A 164 -3.71 -19.14 1.86
N VAL A 165 -3.22 -20.33 1.54
CA VAL A 165 -1.89 -20.47 0.91
C VAL A 165 -1.79 -19.67 -0.38
N THR A 166 -0.58 -19.34 -0.81
CA THR A 166 -0.36 -18.66 -2.09
C THR A 166 -0.92 -19.51 -3.23
N GLY A 167 -1.75 -18.89 -4.09
CA GLY A 167 -2.42 -19.63 -5.18
C GLY A 167 -3.70 -20.36 -4.76
N SER A 168 -4.22 -20.17 -3.55
CA SER A 168 -5.51 -20.74 -3.10
C SER A 168 -6.76 -20.06 -3.68
N GLY A 169 -6.57 -19.00 -4.48
CA GLY A 169 -7.67 -18.26 -5.10
C GLY A 169 -8.38 -17.28 -4.15
N LYS A 170 -7.70 -16.73 -3.15
CA LYS A 170 -8.24 -15.67 -2.27
C LYS A 170 -8.90 -14.54 -3.06
N THR A 171 -8.27 -14.11 -4.15
CA THR A 171 -8.78 -13.03 -5.00
C THR A 171 -10.18 -13.31 -5.52
N GLU A 172 -10.50 -14.56 -5.90
CA GLU A 172 -11.83 -14.90 -6.39
C GLU A 172 -12.90 -14.79 -5.29
N VAL A 173 -12.55 -15.15 -4.05
CA VAL A 173 -13.42 -14.92 -2.89
C VAL A 173 -13.72 -13.41 -2.72
N TYR A 174 -12.69 -12.56 -2.86
CA TYR A 174 -12.86 -11.11 -2.76
C TYR A 174 -13.77 -10.58 -3.87
N LEU A 175 -13.50 -10.94 -5.13
CA LEU A 175 -14.27 -10.47 -6.28
C LEU A 175 -15.73 -10.93 -6.19
N THR A 176 -15.98 -12.17 -5.73
CA THR A 176 -17.33 -12.69 -5.55
C THR A 176 -18.06 -11.98 -4.40
N ALA A 177 -17.39 -11.70 -3.27
CA ALA A 177 -17.98 -10.93 -2.17
C ALA A 177 -18.30 -9.48 -2.59
N ILE A 178 -17.43 -8.86 -3.38
CA ILE A 178 -17.67 -7.52 -3.96
C ILE A 178 -18.87 -7.55 -4.91
N ALA A 179 -18.93 -8.55 -5.83
CA ALA A 179 -20.06 -8.71 -6.74
C ALA A 179 -21.38 -8.81 -5.96
N ARG A 180 -21.42 -9.63 -4.90
CA ARG A 180 -22.61 -9.78 -4.04
C ARG A 180 -23.02 -8.45 -3.37
N ALA A 181 -22.06 -7.63 -2.94
CA ALA A 181 -22.36 -6.30 -2.41
C ALA A 181 -22.95 -5.38 -3.48
N LEU A 182 -22.40 -5.42 -4.69
CA LEU A 182 -22.91 -4.63 -5.83
C LEU A 182 -24.33 -5.04 -6.23
N ASP A 183 -24.67 -6.34 -6.21
CA ASP A 183 -26.02 -6.85 -6.49
C ASP A 183 -27.05 -6.33 -5.48
N GLN A 184 -26.60 -6.07 -4.25
CA GLN A 184 -27.41 -5.44 -3.19
C GLN A 184 -27.45 -3.91 -3.27
N GLY A 185 -26.86 -3.30 -4.31
CA GLY A 185 -26.73 -1.86 -4.46
C GLY A 185 -25.72 -1.22 -3.51
N ARG A 186 -24.87 -2.01 -2.84
CA ARG A 186 -23.81 -1.53 -1.92
C ARG A 186 -22.48 -1.40 -2.66
N GLY A 187 -21.60 -0.53 -2.14
CA GLY A 187 -20.26 -0.34 -2.70
C GLY A 187 -19.20 -1.15 -1.99
N ALA A 188 -17.99 -1.15 -2.55
CA ALA A 188 -16.84 -1.87 -1.99
C ALA A 188 -15.55 -1.06 -2.06
N ILE A 189 -14.65 -1.33 -1.11
CA ILE A 189 -13.25 -0.87 -1.13
C ILE A 189 -12.36 -2.11 -1.12
N PHE A 190 -11.41 -2.13 -2.05
CA PHE A 190 -10.45 -3.21 -2.16
C PHE A 190 -9.03 -2.66 -1.96
N LEU A 191 -8.46 -2.91 -0.79
CA LEU A 191 -7.10 -2.49 -0.46
C LEU A 191 -6.10 -3.55 -0.91
N LEU A 192 -5.12 -3.10 -1.67
CA LEU A 192 -3.99 -3.90 -2.15
C LEU A 192 -2.69 -3.17 -1.78
N PRO A 193 -1.62 -3.88 -1.41
CA PRO A 193 -0.30 -3.26 -1.34
C PRO A 193 0.05 -2.57 -2.66
N GLU A 194 0.75 -1.45 -2.62
CA GLU A 194 1.04 -0.66 -3.84
C GLU A 194 1.75 -1.49 -4.93
N ILE A 195 2.59 -2.43 -4.50
CA ILE A 195 3.30 -3.38 -5.37
C ILE A 195 2.37 -4.44 -6.02
N ALA A 196 1.25 -4.76 -5.40
CA ALA A 196 0.27 -5.71 -5.92
C ALA A 196 -0.75 -5.05 -6.87
N LEU A 197 -0.75 -3.72 -6.97
CA LEU A 197 -1.58 -2.96 -7.91
C LEU A 197 -1.00 -3.03 -9.32
N THR A 198 -0.89 -4.24 -9.83
CA THR A 198 -0.35 -4.52 -11.16
C THR A 198 -1.39 -4.25 -12.24
N PRO A 199 -0.98 -4.01 -13.49
CA PRO A 199 -1.92 -3.91 -14.61
C PRO A 199 -2.79 -5.15 -14.78
N GLN A 200 -2.27 -6.35 -14.52
CA GLN A 200 -3.03 -7.60 -14.55
C GLN A 200 -4.15 -7.61 -13.50
N THR A 201 -3.85 -7.17 -12.27
CA THR A 201 -4.85 -7.06 -11.21
C THR A 201 -5.94 -6.05 -11.60
N LEU A 202 -5.55 -4.90 -12.16
CA LEU A 202 -6.49 -3.87 -12.61
C LEU A 202 -7.36 -4.35 -13.77
N ALA A 203 -6.77 -5.03 -14.77
CA ALA A 203 -7.48 -5.61 -15.89
C ALA A 203 -8.53 -6.65 -15.43
N ARG A 204 -8.19 -7.48 -14.43
CA ARG A 204 -9.10 -8.46 -13.84
C ARG A 204 -10.30 -7.79 -13.15
N ILE A 205 -10.04 -6.70 -12.44
CA ILE A 205 -11.10 -5.93 -11.77
C ILE A 205 -11.99 -5.22 -12.80
N GLU A 206 -11.38 -4.64 -13.84
CA GLU A 206 -12.12 -3.99 -14.93
C GLU A 206 -12.97 -4.99 -15.70
N ALA A 207 -12.44 -6.18 -16.03
CA ALA A 207 -13.20 -7.24 -16.69
C ALA A 207 -14.43 -7.66 -15.87
N ARG A 208 -14.30 -7.71 -14.52
CA ARG A 208 -15.38 -8.17 -13.63
C ARG A 208 -16.43 -7.10 -13.33
N PHE A 209 -16.04 -5.83 -13.21
CA PHE A 209 -16.91 -4.77 -12.71
C PHE A 209 -17.13 -3.62 -13.71
N GLY A 210 -16.33 -3.55 -14.76
CA GLY A 210 -16.40 -2.51 -15.79
C GLY A 210 -16.24 -1.12 -15.20
N GLY A 211 -16.84 -0.13 -15.84
CA GLY A 211 -16.78 1.28 -15.42
C GLY A 211 -17.30 1.59 -14.01
N ARG A 212 -17.85 0.58 -13.29
CA ARG A 212 -18.23 0.73 -11.88
C ARG A 212 -17.03 0.64 -10.93
N ALA A 213 -15.85 0.24 -11.41
CA ALA A 213 -14.62 0.15 -10.64
C ALA A 213 -13.63 1.23 -11.05
N ALA A 214 -12.87 1.76 -10.08
CA ALA A 214 -11.76 2.66 -10.36
C ALA A 214 -10.62 2.46 -9.38
N ALA A 215 -9.39 2.66 -9.87
CA ALA A 215 -8.19 2.59 -9.04
C ALA A 215 -7.76 3.97 -8.53
N ILE A 216 -7.28 4.02 -7.27
CA ILE A 216 -6.57 5.17 -6.70
C ILE A 216 -5.13 4.73 -6.42
N HIS A 217 -4.14 5.42 -6.97
CA HIS A 217 -2.72 5.14 -6.72
C HIS A 217 -1.85 6.39 -6.89
N SER A 218 -0.59 6.31 -6.49
CA SER A 218 0.39 7.41 -6.52
C SER A 218 0.63 7.97 -7.93
N GLY A 219 0.49 7.13 -8.97
CA GLY A 219 0.69 7.51 -10.38
C GLY A 219 -0.43 8.36 -10.99
N LEU A 220 -1.60 8.51 -10.34
CA LEU A 220 -2.69 9.33 -10.84
C LEU A 220 -2.37 10.83 -10.71
N SER A 221 -2.75 11.61 -11.73
CA SER A 221 -2.76 13.08 -11.65
C SER A 221 -3.80 13.59 -10.65
N ALA A 222 -3.67 14.83 -10.19
CA ALA A 222 -4.64 15.44 -9.29
C ALA A 222 -6.07 15.42 -9.85
N GLY A 223 -6.23 15.72 -11.15
CA GLY A 223 -7.55 15.68 -11.80
C GLY A 223 -8.15 14.28 -11.89
N GLN A 224 -7.33 13.25 -12.17
CA GLN A 224 -7.80 11.87 -12.16
C GLN A 224 -8.26 11.44 -10.76
N ARG A 225 -7.52 11.82 -9.70
CA ARG A 225 -7.94 11.55 -8.31
C ARG A 225 -9.25 12.27 -7.97
N CYS A 226 -9.44 13.50 -8.43
CA CYS A 226 -10.72 14.21 -8.28
C CYS A 226 -11.85 13.47 -8.98
N ALA A 227 -11.66 13.04 -10.23
CA ALA A 227 -12.68 12.32 -11.00
C ALA A 227 -13.11 11.01 -10.31
N VAL A 228 -12.15 10.23 -9.78
CA VAL A 228 -12.47 9.02 -9.01
C VAL A 228 -13.22 9.37 -7.72
N HIS A 229 -12.80 10.41 -7.01
CA HIS A 229 -13.45 10.85 -5.78
C HIS A 229 -14.89 11.29 -6.04
N GLU A 230 -15.12 12.13 -7.04
CA GLU A 230 -16.44 12.61 -7.45
C GLU A 230 -17.33 11.46 -7.90
N GLY A 231 -16.83 10.56 -8.76
CA GLY A 231 -17.58 9.39 -9.21
C GLY A 231 -17.98 8.46 -8.06
N ALA A 232 -17.08 8.24 -7.09
CA ALA A 232 -17.39 7.46 -5.89
C ALA A 232 -18.43 8.17 -5.00
N SER A 233 -18.32 9.50 -4.86
CA SER A 233 -19.27 10.31 -4.10
C SER A 233 -20.67 10.33 -4.72
N ARG A 234 -20.79 10.36 -6.06
CA ARG A 234 -22.06 10.29 -6.77
C ARG A 234 -22.64 8.88 -6.80
N GLY A 235 -21.79 7.87 -6.70
CA GLY A 235 -22.15 6.45 -6.80
C GLY A 235 -22.04 5.87 -8.21
N ASP A 236 -21.42 6.59 -9.15
CA ASP A 236 -21.07 6.09 -10.48
C ASP A 236 -19.96 5.03 -10.35
N ILE A 237 -18.96 5.31 -9.50
CA ILE A 237 -17.94 4.36 -9.09
C ILE A 237 -18.38 3.72 -7.78
N ARG A 238 -18.57 2.40 -7.83
CA ARG A 238 -19.04 1.59 -6.71
C ARG A 238 -17.93 0.78 -6.07
N VAL A 239 -16.85 0.49 -6.80
CA VAL A 239 -15.67 -0.26 -6.33
C VAL A 239 -14.46 0.65 -6.44
N VAL A 240 -13.83 0.96 -5.30
CA VAL A 240 -12.58 1.70 -5.28
C VAL A 240 -11.46 0.76 -4.86
N VAL A 241 -10.43 0.66 -5.72
CA VAL A 241 -9.28 -0.22 -5.54
C VAL A 241 -8.03 0.61 -5.35
N GLY A 242 -7.15 0.21 -4.45
CA GLY A 242 -5.88 0.90 -4.28
C GLY A 242 -5.15 0.60 -2.99
N PRO A 243 -4.03 1.30 -2.74
CA PRO A 243 -3.28 1.15 -1.52
C PRO A 243 -4.04 1.75 -0.33
N ARG A 244 -3.41 1.81 0.82
CA ARG A 244 -3.98 2.31 2.08
C ARG A 244 -4.83 3.58 1.94
N SER A 245 -4.50 4.49 1.02
CA SER A 245 -5.24 5.73 0.81
C SER A 245 -6.63 5.54 0.20
N ALA A 246 -6.87 4.44 -0.52
CA ALA A 246 -8.18 4.12 -1.09
C ALA A 246 -9.25 3.90 0.00
N LEU A 247 -8.82 3.58 1.21
CA LEU A 247 -9.72 3.40 2.36
C LEU A 247 -10.59 4.64 2.63
N PHE A 248 -10.16 5.83 2.27
CA PHE A 248 -10.86 7.08 2.58
C PHE A 248 -11.79 7.57 1.46
N ALA A 249 -11.90 6.82 0.37
CA ALA A 249 -12.78 7.16 -0.75
C ALA A 249 -14.25 7.25 -0.31
N PRO A 250 -15.04 8.19 -0.86
CA PRO A 250 -16.43 8.41 -0.49
C PRO A 250 -17.40 7.42 -1.14
N VAL A 251 -17.11 6.12 -1.02
CA VAL A 251 -17.97 5.07 -1.57
C VAL A 251 -19.31 5.06 -0.88
N LYS A 252 -20.40 5.16 -1.66
CA LYS A 252 -21.76 5.15 -1.14
C LYS A 252 -22.19 3.76 -0.68
N ASP A 253 -22.95 3.72 0.42
CA ASP A 253 -23.52 2.50 1.02
C ASP A 253 -22.49 1.36 1.04
N LEU A 254 -21.39 1.59 1.74
CA LEU A 254 -20.25 0.67 1.78
C LEU A 254 -20.67 -0.67 2.41
N GLY A 255 -20.49 -1.76 1.65
CA GLY A 255 -20.87 -3.12 2.04
C GLY A 255 -19.71 -4.04 2.33
N VAL A 256 -18.59 -3.85 1.62
CA VAL A 256 -17.41 -4.70 1.75
C VAL A 256 -16.15 -3.86 1.77
N ILE A 257 -15.25 -4.20 2.67
CA ILE A 257 -13.86 -3.74 2.66
C ILE A 257 -12.97 -4.97 2.60
N VAL A 258 -12.18 -5.09 1.55
CA VAL A 258 -11.15 -6.14 1.44
C VAL A 258 -9.80 -5.52 1.76
N VAL A 259 -9.00 -6.22 2.56
CA VAL A 259 -7.59 -5.89 2.84
C VAL A 259 -6.77 -7.12 2.46
N ASP A 260 -6.23 -7.12 1.25
CA ASP A 260 -5.39 -8.22 0.78
C ASP A 260 -3.97 -8.08 1.31
N GLU A 261 -3.31 -9.22 1.56
CA GLU A 261 -2.01 -9.26 2.23
C GLU A 261 -1.99 -8.40 3.51
N GLU A 262 -2.96 -8.62 4.41
CA GLU A 262 -3.24 -7.76 5.58
C GLU A 262 -2.05 -7.60 6.54
N HIS A 263 -1.08 -8.51 6.47
CA HIS A 263 0.17 -8.49 7.24
C HIS A 263 1.20 -7.48 6.70
N GLU A 264 0.95 -6.88 5.51
CA GLU A 264 1.92 -5.99 4.88
C GLU A 264 2.20 -4.74 5.70
N THR A 265 3.48 -4.49 5.96
CA THR A 265 3.93 -3.30 6.70
C THR A 265 3.60 -1.99 6.00
N SER A 266 3.41 -2.01 4.67
CA SER A 266 3.02 -0.85 3.87
C SER A 266 1.63 -0.29 4.21
N TYR A 267 0.80 -1.05 4.92
CA TYR A 267 -0.46 -0.53 5.47
C TYR A 267 -0.27 0.41 6.67
N LYS A 268 0.89 0.41 7.31
CA LYS A 268 1.29 1.44 8.25
C LYS A 268 1.85 2.64 7.50
N GLN A 269 1.33 3.84 7.75
CA GLN A 269 1.86 5.07 7.19
C GLN A 269 3.01 5.59 8.05
N ASP A 270 4.17 5.86 7.43
CA ASP A 270 5.35 6.38 8.13
C ASP A 270 5.26 7.87 8.40
N GLU A 271 4.63 8.61 7.47
CA GLU A 271 4.41 10.05 7.60
C GLU A 271 3.11 10.35 8.35
N LYS A 272 3.01 11.56 8.90
CA LYS A 272 1.76 12.02 9.56
C LYS A 272 0.61 12.16 8.56
N PRO A 273 -0.58 11.72 8.96
CA PRO A 273 -0.95 10.96 10.15
C PRO A 273 -0.50 9.48 10.04
N ARG A 274 0.18 8.98 11.09
CA ARG A 274 0.79 7.63 11.12
C ARG A 274 -0.23 6.53 11.43
N TYR A 275 -1.28 6.46 10.67
CA TYR A 275 -2.34 5.45 10.84
C TYR A 275 -1.96 4.08 10.28
N HIS A 276 -2.65 3.04 10.72
CA HIS A 276 -2.60 1.70 10.14
C HIS A 276 -3.91 1.43 9.38
N ALA A 277 -3.83 1.16 8.06
CA ALA A 277 -5.02 1.04 7.22
C ALA A 277 -5.91 -0.15 7.62
N ARG A 278 -5.35 -1.29 8.08
CA ARG A 278 -6.11 -2.43 8.59
C ARG A 278 -6.99 -2.02 9.77
N HIS A 279 -6.44 -1.30 10.78
CA HIS A 279 -7.22 -0.83 11.93
C HIS A 279 -8.30 0.15 11.50
N ALA A 280 -7.96 1.10 10.63
CA ALA A 280 -8.94 2.06 10.13
C ALA A 280 -10.02 1.40 9.26
N ALA A 281 -9.72 0.30 8.55
CA ALA A 281 -10.69 -0.50 7.81
C ALA A 281 -11.70 -1.19 8.73
N LEU A 282 -11.24 -1.77 9.83
CA LEU A 282 -12.11 -2.38 10.84
C LEU A 282 -13.08 -1.35 11.46
N VAL A 283 -12.55 -0.17 11.81
CA VAL A 283 -13.38 0.91 12.35
C VAL A 283 -14.39 1.39 11.30
N ARG A 284 -13.96 1.63 10.06
CA ARG A 284 -14.85 2.05 8.98
C ARG A 284 -15.92 1.01 8.69
N GLY A 285 -15.55 -0.28 8.68
CA GLY A 285 -16.49 -1.38 8.53
C GLY A 285 -17.57 -1.38 9.60
N ARG A 286 -17.17 -1.21 10.87
CA ARG A 286 -18.09 -1.12 12.00
C ARG A 286 -19.05 0.08 11.87
N GLU A 287 -18.54 1.24 11.45
CA GLU A 287 -19.34 2.46 11.30
C GLU A 287 -20.35 2.40 10.15
N THR A 288 -20.11 1.52 9.14
CA THR A 288 -20.95 1.39 7.95
C THR A 288 -21.78 0.11 7.91
N GLY A 289 -21.61 -0.80 8.89
CA GLY A 289 -22.20 -2.14 8.81
C GLY A 289 -21.64 -2.93 7.61
N ALA A 290 -20.37 -2.70 7.25
CA ALA A 290 -19.71 -3.41 6.16
C ALA A 290 -18.96 -4.63 6.68
N VAL A 291 -18.90 -5.67 5.85
CA VAL A 291 -18.03 -6.82 6.09
C VAL A 291 -16.57 -6.43 5.77
N VAL A 292 -15.66 -6.79 6.65
CA VAL A 292 -14.20 -6.61 6.43
C VAL A 292 -13.56 -7.97 6.24
N ILE A 293 -12.95 -8.18 5.07
CA ILE A 293 -12.23 -9.41 4.73
C ILE A 293 -10.73 -9.10 4.78
N LEU A 294 -10.04 -9.71 5.74
CA LEU A 294 -8.59 -9.63 5.89
C LEU A 294 -7.99 -10.89 5.26
N GLY A 295 -7.27 -10.75 4.16
CA GLY A 295 -6.70 -11.90 3.46
C GLY A 295 -5.19 -11.96 3.58
N SER A 296 -4.67 -13.16 3.86
CA SER A 296 -3.23 -13.41 3.94
C SER A 296 -2.88 -14.88 3.78
N ALA A 297 -1.66 -15.13 3.28
CA ALA A 297 -1.03 -16.45 3.39
C ALA A 297 -0.26 -16.62 4.72
N THR A 298 0.17 -15.50 5.30
CA THR A 298 0.92 -15.41 6.55
C THR A 298 0.29 -14.35 7.45
N PRO A 299 -0.87 -14.64 8.07
CA PRO A 299 -1.62 -13.65 8.84
C PRO A 299 -0.81 -13.03 9.98
N ASP A 300 -1.09 -11.75 10.24
CA ASP A 300 -0.55 -11.04 11.39
C ASP A 300 -1.02 -11.67 12.71
N LEU A 301 -0.16 -11.67 13.73
CA LEU A 301 -0.45 -12.28 15.02
C LEU A 301 -1.66 -11.65 15.72
N GLU A 302 -1.89 -10.34 15.55
CA GLU A 302 -3.09 -9.67 16.08
C GLU A 302 -4.36 -10.19 15.40
N SER A 303 -4.33 -10.40 14.07
CA SER A 303 -5.46 -10.93 13.33
C SER A 303 -5.79 -12.36 13.74
N LEU A 304 -4.76 -13.20 13.93
CA LEU A 304 -4.92 -14.57 14.46
C LEU A 304 -5.46 -14.58 15.91
N ARG A 305 -4.96 -13.69 16.75
CA ARG A 305 -5.48 -13.55 18.12
C ARG A 305 -6.95 -13.18 18.12
N ASN A 306 -7.36 -12.22 17.29
CA ASN A 306 -8.76 -11.80 17.16
C ASN A 306 -9.69 -12.95 16.76
N THR A 307 -9.21 -13.93 15.97
CA THR A 307 -10.00 -15.12 15.65
C THR A 307 -10.16 -16.04 16.86
N ARG A 308 -9.11 -16.20 17.66
CA ARG A 308 -9.16 -17.00 18.91
C ARG A 308 -10.07 -16.39 19.96
N GLU A 309 -10.14 -15.08 20.02
CA GLU A 309 -11.01 -14.33 20.93
C GLU A 309 -12.46 -14.18 20.42
N GLY A 310 -12.78 -14.74 19.24
CA GLY A 310 -14.11 -14.68 18.64
C GLY A 310 -14.49 -13.31 18.06
N LEU A 311 -13.52 -12.40 17.92
CA LEU A 311 -13.73 -11.06 17.33
C LEU A 311 -13.73 -11.10 15.81
N SER A 312 -13.19 -12.15 15.19
CA SER A 312 -13.14 -12.39 13.76
C SER A 312 -13.43 -13.84 13.44
N THR A 313 -14.06 -14.11 12.30
CA THR A 313 -14.27 -15.47 11.81
C THR A 313 -13.06 -15.92 11.00
N LEU A 314 -12.43 -17.05 11.37
CA LEU A 314 -11.37 -17.66 10.57
C LEU A 314 -11.98 -18.51 9.46
N VAL A 315 -11.54 -18.30 8.22
CA VAL A 315 -11.82 -19.20 7.09
C VAL A 315 -10.50 -19.59 6.43
N GLU A 316 -10.25 -20.87 6.33
CA GLU A 316 -9.01 -21.41 5.77
C GLU A 316 -9.20 -21.92 4.34
N LEU A 317 -8.23 -21.58 3.48
CA LEU A 317 -8.08 -22.08 2.12
C LEU A 317 -6.75 -22.83 2.03
N PRO A 318 -6.69 -24.09 2.48
CA PRO A 318 -5.43 -24.84 2.62
C PRO A 318 -4.88 -25.36 1.29
N GLU A 319 -5.71 -25.43 0.24
CA GLU A 319 -5.35 -26.03 -1.03
C GLU A 319 -4.94 -24.99 -2.06
N ARG A 320 -3.89 -25.28 -2.82
CA ARG A 320 -3.46 -24.48 -3.96
C ARG A 320 -4.22 -24.88 -5.23
N LEU A 321 -4.66 -23.90 -6.00
CA LEU A 321 -5.36 -24.10 -7.28
C LEU A 321 -4.37 -24.22 -8.44
N GLY A 322 -3.63 -25.24 -8.57
CA GLY A 322 -2.73 -25.39 -9.70
C GLY A 322 -1.33 -25.84 -9.33
N GLY A 323 -1.23 -27.09 -8.95
CA GLY A 323 0.03 -27.77 -8.71
C GLY A 323 0.49 -27.75 -7.26
N ASP A 324 1.52 -28.51 -7.00
CA ASP A 324 2.13 -28.69 -5.69
C ASP A 324 2.92 -27.44 -5.25
N LEU A 325 3.29 -27.41 -3.96
CA LEU A 325 4.24 -26.43 -3.46
C LEU A 325 5.60 -26.64 -4.12
N PRO A 326 6.35 -25.57 -4.44
CA PRO A 326 7.69 -25.72 -4.99
C PRO A 326 8.61 -26.43 -3.97
N ALA A 327 9.54 -27.22 -4.48
CA ALA A 327 10.62 -27.74 -3.66
C ALA A 327 11.48 -26.59 -3.15
N VAL A 328 11.82 -26.60 -1.87
CA VAL A 328 12.65 -25.60 -1.25
C VAL A 328 13.98 -26.22 -0.86
N GLU A 329 15.07 -25.68 -1.36
CA GLU A 329 16.43 -26.03 -0.98
C GLU A 329 17.05 -24.89 -0.17
N ILE A 330 17.61 -25.21 1.00
CA ILE A 330 18.32 -24.26 1.84
C ILE A 330 19.82 -24.54 1.68
N VAL A 331 20.54 -23.55 1.15
CA VAL A 331 21.99 -23.67 0.90
C VAL A 331 22.76 -22.95 1.99
N ASP A 332 23.63 -23.67 2.69
CA ASP A 332 24.54 -23.08 3.68
C ASP A 332 25.66 -22.30 2.98
N MET A 333 25.73 -21.01 3.29
CA MET A 333 26.71 -20.09 2.69
C MET A 333 28.05 -20.06 3.42
N ARG A 334 28.17 -20.70 4.57
CA ARG A 334 29.43 -20.73 5.37
C ARG A 334 30.48 -21.58 4.65
N GLY A 335 31.71 -21.05 4.57
CA GLY A 335 32.83 -21.75 3.92
C GLY A 335 32.71 -21.94 2.41
N GLN A 336 31.70 -21.36 1.76
CA GLN A 336 31.57 -21.43 0.31
C GLN A 336 32.25 -20.25 -0.39
N ASP A 337 32.99 -20.52 -1.46
CA ASP A 337 33.63 -19.51 -2.32
C ASP A 337 32.66 -18.79 -3.26
N GLY A 338 31.44 -18.60 -2.80
CA GLY A 338 30.40 -17.88 -3.52
C GLY A 338 30.51 -16.38 -3.28
N GLY A 339 31.41 -15.68 -3.98
CA GLY A 339 31.46 -14.21 -3.90
C GLY A 339 30.06 -13.59 -3.98
N GLU A 340 29.70 -12.80 -2.95
CA GLU A 340 28.51 -11.96 -2.87
C GLU A 340 27.16 -12.63 -3.14
N GLY A 341 26.95 -13.87 -2.66
CA GLY A 341 25.62 -14.50 -2.62
C GLY A 341 25.31 -15.51 -3.72
N PHE A 342 26.26 -15.80 -4.64
CA PHE A 342 26.11 -16.85 -5.62
C PHE A 342 26.88 -18.11 -5.23
N THR A 343 26.15 -19.14 -4.80
CA THR A 343 26.73 -20.46 -4.63
C THR A 343 26.81 -21.20 -5.96
N PRO A 344 27.68 -22.21 -6.11
CA PRO A 344 27.66 -23.10 -7.25
C PRO A 344 26.27 -23.69 -7.49
N ALA A 345 25.61 -24.18 -6.45
CA ALA A 345 24.24 -24.73 -6.51
C ALA A 345 23.24 -23.77 -7.17
N LEU A 346 23.21 -22.49 -6.76
CA LEU A 346 22.31 -21.50 -7.36
C LEU A 346 22.70 -21.22 -8.83
N THR A 347 23.99 -21.14 -9.15
CA THR A 347 24.48 -20.89 -10.51
C THR A 347 24.08 -22.02 -11.44
N ASP A 348 24.26 -23.29 -10.99
CA ASP A 348 23.90 -24.48 -11.75
C ASP A 348 22.39 -24.57 -11.97
N ALA A 349 21.58 -24.30 -10.93
CA ALA A 349 20.13 -24.27 -11.02
C ALA A 349 19.63 -23.19 -12.00
N ILE A 350 20.27 -21.99 -12.03
CA ILE A 350 19.97 -20.98 -13.04
C ILE A 350 20.30 -21.47 -14.44
N ALA A 351 21.50 -22.01 -14.65
CA ALA A 351 21.92 -22.51 -15.95
C ALA A 351 21.01 -23.64 -16.48
N GLU A 352 20.63 -24.58 -15.60
CA GLU A 352 19.68 -25.64 -15.93
C GLU A 352 18.29 -25.09 -16.30
N THR A 353 17.78 -24.13 -15.53
CA THR A 353 16.49 -23.48 -15.78
C THR A 353 16.47 -22.79 -17.13
N LEU A 354 17.51 -22.03 -17.44
CA LEU A 354 17.66 -21.34 -18.73
C LEU A 354 17.84 -22.32 -19.88
N GLY A 355 18.58 -23.41 -19.66
CA GLY A 355 18.76 -24.51 -20.64
C GLY A 355 17.44 -25.19 -21.04
N LYS A 356 16.44 -25.19 -20.15
CA LYS A 356 15.08 -25.66 -20.41
C LYS A 356 14.19 -24.61 -21.08
N GLY A 357 14.70 -23.43 -21.41
CA GLY A 357 13.92 -22.32 -21.96
C GLY A 357 12.96 -21.70 -20.94
N ARG A 358 13.24 -21.87 -19.64
CA ARG A 358 12.43 -21.32 -18.54
C ARG A 358 13.11 -20.09 -17.96
N GLN A 359 12.38 -19.35 -17.12
CA GLN A 359 12.85 -18.10 -16.53
C GLN A 359 13.15 -18.26 -15.03
N ALA A 360 14.03 -17.41 -14.52
CA ALA A 360 14.38 -17.37 -13.11
C ALA A 360 14.11 -15.98 -12.49
N ILE A 361 13.78 -15.95 -11.21
CA ILE A 361 13.72 -14.71 -10.41
C ILE A 361 14.76 -14.80 -9.31
N LEU A 362 15.58 -13.75 -9.17
CA LEU A 362 16.52 -13.61 -8.07
C LEU A 362 16.02 -12.52 -7.11
N TYR A 363 15.66 -12.94 -5.91
CA TYR A 363 15.16 -12.07 -4.87
C TYR A 363 16.28 -11.67 -3.92
N TYR A 364 16.68 -10.41 -3.97
CA TYR A 364 17.73 -9.88 -3.10
C TYR A 364 17.13 -8.97 -2.03
N ASN A 365 16.97 -9.50 -0.80
CA ASN A 365 16.23 -8.81 0.26
C ASN A 365 17.01 -7.67 0.95
N ARG A 366 18.14 -7.22 0.41
CA ARG A 366 18.92 -6.16 1.05
C ARG A 366 18.55 -4.78 0.50
N ARG A 367 17.94 -3.95 1.35
CA ARG A 367 17.82 -2.51 1.10
C ARG A 367 19.08 -1.81 1.61
N GLY A 368 19.76 -1.06 0.73
CA GLY A 368 20.83 -0.14 1.11
C GLY A 368 22.24 -0.60 0.76
N PHE A 369 23.08 0.37 0.44
CA PHE A 369 24.51 0.25 0.08
C PHE A 369 25.43 -0.05 1.28
N ALA A 370 24.91 -0.45 2.41
CA ALA A 370 25.73 -0.70 3.59
C ALA A 370 26.52 -2.00 3.41
N ARG A 371 27.75 -1.88 2.96
CA ARG A 371 28.70 -2.99 3.02
C ARG A 371 29.00 -3.28 4.48
N VAL A 372 28.64 -4.45 4.97
CA VAL A 372 29.06 -4.94 6.29
C VAL A 372 30.24 -5.88 6.08
N LEU A 373 31.10 -6.03 7.08
CA LEU A 373 32.11 -7.08 7.07
C LEU A 373 31.54 -8.33 7.73
N ARG A 374 31.59 -9.44 7.00
CA ARG A 374 31.20 -10.76 7.47
C ARG A 374 32.43 -11.65 7.56
N CYS A 375 32.58 -12.35 8.67
CA CYS A 375 33.61 -13.36 8.80
C CYS A 375 33.38 -14.49 7.80
N ARG A 376 34.44 -14.93 7.13
CA ARG A 376 34.37 -16.03 6.17
C ARG A 376 34.09 -17.37 6.84
N ASP A 377 34.65 -17.59 8.04
CA ASP A 377 34.60 -18.88 8.71
C ASP A 377 33.26 -19.13 9.42
N CYS A 378 32.79 -18.17 10.25
CA CYS A 378 31.56 -18.36 11.02
C CYS A 378 30.34 -17.69 10.41
N GLY A 379 30.52 -16.78 9.45
CA GLY A 379 29.41 -16.07 8.82
C GLY A 379 28.90 -14.85 9.60
N GLU A 380 29.40 -14.60 10.82
CA GLU A 380 28.96 -13.50 11.67
C GLU A 380 29.40 -12.14 11.12
N VAL A 381 28.59 -11.12 11.41
CA VAL A 381 28.81 -9.73 11.01
C VAL A 381 29.36 -8.95 12.18
N VAL A 382 30.33 -8.06 11.94
CA VAL A 382 30.85 -7.19 13.00
C VAL A 382 29.73 -6.20 13.43
N MET A 383 29.29 -6.38 14.67
CA MET A 383 28.15 -5.65 15.23
C MET A 383 28.56 -4.39 15.99
N CYS A 384 27.68 -3.41 16.08
CA CYS A 384 27.85 -2.24 16.92
C CYS A 384 27.57 -2.60 18.39
N PRO A 385 28.51 -2.35 19.33
CA PRO A 385 28.31 -2.71 20.74
C PRO A 385 27.20 -1.89 21.43
N ASN A 386 26.78 -0.76 20.84
CA ASN A 386 25.80 0.13 21.45
C ASN A 386 24.38 -0.06 20.88
N CYS A 387 24.24 -0.58 19.65
CA CYS A 387 22.98 -0.58 18.92
C CYS A 387 22.55 -1.96 18.43
N ASP A 388 23.39 -2.97 18.61
CA ASP A 388 23.13 -4.35 18.17
C ASP A 388 22.74 -4.45 16.67
N ILE A 389 23.42 -3.68 15.83
CA ILE A 389 23.27 -3.67 14.36
C ILE A 389 24.63 -3.83 13.70
N GLY A 390 24.65 -4.40 12.48
CA GLY A 390 25.88 -4.54 11.70
C GLY A 390 26.52 -3.18 11.40
N LEU A 391 27.84 -3.08 11.64
CA LEU A 391 28.62 -1.89 11.31
C LEU A 391 28.81 -1.77 9.81
N THR A 392 28.63 -0.55 9.27
CA THR A 392 28.86 -0.25 7.86
C THR A 392 30.37 -0.13 7.58
N TYR A 393 30.84 -0.90 6.62
CA TYR A 393 32.22 -0.84 6.15
C TYR A 393 32.42 0.29 5.14
N HIS A 394 33.36 1.20 5.43
CA HIS A 394 33.82 2.25 4.54
C HIS A 394 35.21 1.94 4.00
N LEU A 395 35.32 1.87 2.68
CA LEU A 395 36.57 1.55 2.02
C LEU A 395 37.64 2.67 2.18
N ARG A 396 37.19 3.92 2.26
CA ARG A 396 38.05 5.11 2.44
C ARG A 396 37.39 6.12 3.39
N PRO A 397 37.94 6.28 4.62
CA PRO A 397 39.00 5.50 5.24
C PRO A 397 38.53 4.09 5.61
N ARG A 398 39.41 3.11 5.61
CA ARG A 398 39.13 1.69 5.95
C ARG A 398 38.68 1.57 7.40
N ARG A 399 37.38 1.68 7.64
CA ARG A 399 36.76 1.66 8.98
C ARG A 399 35.34 1.12 8.96
N LEU A 400 34.87 0.71 10.13
CA LEU A 400 33.50 0.36 10.42
C LEU A 400 32.79 1.52 11.12
N LEU A 401 31.57 1.86 10.71
CA LEU A 401 30.79 2.96 11.27
C LEU A 401 29.35 2.52 11.57
N CYS A 402 28.87 2.83 12.74
CA CYS A 402 27.44 2.73 13.06
C CYS A 402 26.71 4.01 12.63
N HIS A 403 25.76 3.90 11.73
CA HIS A 403 24.94 5.05 11.28
C HIS A 403 23.86 5.48 12.29
N TYR A 404 23.66 4.73 13.40
CA TYR A 404 22.73 5.09 14.47
C TYR A 404 23.37 5.93 15.57
N CYS A 405 24.51 5.48 16.10
CA CYS A 405 25.18 6.16 17.23
C CYS A 405 26.51 6.80 16.87
N ALA A 406 26.91 6.73 15.60
CA ALA A 406 28.19 7.21 15.10
C ALA A 406 29.43 6.51 15.73
N PHE A 407 29.24 5.36 16.39
CA PHE A 407 30.36 4.54 16.86
C PHE A 407 31.24 4.12 15.68
N THR A 408 32.56 4.24 15.82
CA THR A 408 33.55 3.86 14.81
C THR A 408 34.55 2.88 15.37
N LEU A 409 34.88 1.89 14.53
CA LEU A 409 35.90 0.86 14.83
C LEU A 409 36.82 0.70 13.61
N PRO A 410 38.13 0.58 13.75
CA PRO A 410 38.99 0.07 12.69
C PRO A 410 38.55 -1.35 12.31
N VAL A 411 38.86 -1.78 11.10
CA VAL A 411 38.57 -3.18 10.71
C VAL A 411 39.38 -4.09 11.62
N PRO A 412 38.73 -5.01 12.34
CA PRO A 412 39.44 -5.93 13.23
C PRO A 412 40.31 -6.89 12.42
N ASP A 413 41.48 -7.27 12.97
CA ASP A 413 42.37 -8.24 12.34
C ASP A 413 41.84 -9.67 12.47
N THR A 414 41.03 -9.95 13.51
CA THR A 414 40.42 -11.25 13.75
C THR A 414 38.96 -11.12 14.12
N CYS A 415 38.19 -12.12 13.79
CA CYS A 415 36.75 -12.18 14.12
C CYS A 415 36.57 -12.26 15.65
N PRO A 416 35.74 -11.38 16.26
CA PRO A 416 35.49 -11.42 17.69
C PRO A 416 34.79 -12.70 18.15
N ASP A 417 34.09 -13.42 17.27
CA ASP A 417 33.30 -14.61 17.62
C ASP A 417 34.07 -15.93 17.44
N CYS A 418 34.86 -16.07 16.36
CA CYS A 418 35.52 -17.33 16.02
C CYS A 418 37.06 -17.21 15.86
N SER A 419 37.62 -15.98 15.98
CA SER A 419 39.04 -15.68 15.76
C SER A 419 39.54 -15.90 14.33
N GLY A 420 38.66 -16.07 13.35
CA GLY A 420 39.00 -16.16 11.92
C GLY A 420 39.59 -14.83 11.42
N GLU A 421 40.56 -14.90 10.51
CA GLU A 421 41.32 -13.73 10.04
C GLU A 421 40.76 -13.11 8.76
N GLU A 422 39.84 -13.81 8.07
CA GLU A 422 39.29 -13.35 6.79
C GLU A 422 37.91 -12.75 6.92
N PHE A 423 37.81 -11.50 6.48
CA PHE A 423 36.51 -10.80 6.37
C PHE A 423 36.17 -10.50 4.91
N LEU A 424 34.96 -10.83 4.54
CA LEU A 424 34.42 -10.51 3.23
C LEU A 424 33.47 -9.30 3.36
N PRO A 425 33.64 -8.27 2.51
CA PRO A 425 32.63 -7.23 2.38
C PRO A 425 31.34 -7.88 1.90
N ALA A 426 30.35 -7.97 2.76
CA ALA A 426 29.04 -8.50 2.41
C ALA A 426 28.08 -7.35 2.23
N GLY A 427 27.39 -7.30 1.09
CA GLY A 427 26.41 -6.27 0.74
C GLY A 427 26.85 -5.50 -0.49
N GLY A 428 26.26 -5.87 -1.59
CA GLY A 428 26.18 -5.12 -2.83
C GLY A 428 24.71 -4.84 -3.10
N GLY A 429 24.39 -3.86 -3.95
CA GLY A 429 23.06 -3.67 -4.49
C GLY A 429 22.74 -4.72 -5.55
N THR A 430 21.52 -4.68 -6.08
CA THR A 430 21.08 -5.49 -7.23
C THR A 430 22.02 -5.36 -8.45
N GLU A 431 22.79 -4.26 -8.53
CA GLU A 431 23.84 -4.05 -9.54
C GLU A 431 24.98 -5.05 -9.44
N THR A 432 25.43 -5.29 -8.21
CA THR A 432 26.51 -6.26 -7.97
C THR A 432 26.04 -7.68 -8.27
N VAL A 433 24.80 -8.00 -7.91
CA VAL A 433 24.16 -9.29 -8.26
C VAL A 433 24.08 -9.48 -9.76
N GLU A 434 23.69 -8.44 -10.52
CA GLU A 434 23.63 -8.44 -11.98
C GLU A 434 25.02 -8.71 -12.59
N LEU A 435 26.05 -7.98 -12.15
CA LEU A 435 27.43 -8.15 -12.64
C LEU A 435 27.96 -9.57 -12.37
N HIS A 436 27.72 -10.11 -11.19
CA HIS A 436 28.16 -11.46 -10.83
C HIS A 436 27.41 -12.53 -11.63
N LEU A 437 26.10 -12.36 -11.84
CA LEU A 437 25.34 -13.28 -12.68
C LEU A 437 25.84 -13.22 -14.13
N GLN A 438 26.06 -12.03 -14.68
CA GLN A 438 26.55 -11.86 -16.05
C GLN A 438 27.90 -12.52 -16.27
N ALA A 439 28.79 -12.48 -15.26
CA ALA A 439 30.10 -13.14 -15.31
C ALA A 439 29.99 -14.67 -15.28
N ARG A 440 29.00 -15.24 -14.58
CA ARG A 440 28.83 -16.70 -14.41
C ARG A 440 27.97 -17.33 -15.49
N VAL A 441 26.94 -16.59 -15.96
CA VAL A 441 26.00 -17.03 -16.98
C VAL A 441 25.91 -15.95 -18.08
N PRO A 442 26.96 -15.81 -18.93
CA PRO A 442 27.05 -14.71 -19.90
C PRO A 442 25.92 -14.67 -20.93
N VAL A 443 25.27 -15.79 -21.17
CA VAL A 443 24.16 -15.90 -22.13
C VAL A 443 22.82 -15.40 -21.60
N ALA A 444 22.72 -15.16 -20.30
CA ALA A 444 21.47 -14.75 -19.66
C ALA A 444 21.11 -13.29 -20.01
N ARG A 445 19.88 -13.10 -20.48
CA ARG A 445 19.30 -11.77 -20.64
C ARG A 445 18.69 -11.35 -19.30
N ILE A 446 19.27 -10.33 -18.67
CA ILE A 446 18.94 -9.92 -17.31
C ILE A 446 18.11 -8.65 -17.33
N LEU A 447 17.05 -8.60 -16.52
CA LEU A 447 16.34 -7.38 -16.17
C LEU A 447 16.46 -7.12 -14.68
N ARG A 448 16.59 -5.85 -14.30
CA ARG A 448 16.68 -5.43 -12.91
C ARG A 448 15.48 -4.55 -12.52
N LEU A 449 14.82 -4.93 -11.43
CA LEU A 449 13.70 -4.20 -10.83
C LEU A 449 14.07 -3.76 -9.42
N ASP A 450 14.55 -2.53 -9.29
CA ASP A 450 14.89 -1.91 -8.02
C ASP A 450 14.26 -0.51 -7.89
N HIS A 451 14.25 0.01 -6.67
CA HIS A 451 13.75 1.34 -6.37
C HIS A 451 14.85 2.38 -6.62
N ASP A 452 15.06 2.75 -7.88
CA ASP A 452 15.89 3.88 -8.25
C ASP A 452 15.01 5.13 -8.40
N PRO A 453 15.15 6.15 -7.52
CA PRO A 453 14.36 7.38 -7.58
C PRO A 453 14.60 8.20 -8.85
N THR A 454 15.69 7.93 -9.59
CA THR A 454 16.03 8.62 -10.85
C THR A 454 15.33 8.03 -12.07
N ARG A 455 14.73 6.84 -11.97
CA ARG A 455 14.02 6.21 -13.08
C ARG A 455 12.69 6.90 -13.37
N ARG A 456 12.38 7.06 -14.67
CA ARG A 456 11.15 7.70 -15.17
C ARG A 456 9.91 6.95 -14.69
N ARG A 457 8.82 7.68 -14.40
CA ARG A 457 7.50 7.11 -14.09
C ARG A 457 7.11 6.04 -15.12
N GLY A 458 6.67 4.87 -14.68
CA GLY A 458 6.25 3.77 -15.55
C GLY A 458 7.38 2.79 -15.98
N SER A 459 8.65 3.00 -15.57
CA SER A 459 9.74 2.07 -15.87
C SER A 459 9.50 0.66 -15.33
N HIS A 460 8.94 0.55 -14.11
CA HIS A 460 8.62 -0.75 -13.48
C HIS A 460 7.63 -1.57 -14.32
N ARG A 461 6.56 -0.93 -14.81
CA ARG A 461 5.57 -1.61 -15.67
C ARG A 461 6.20 -2.16 -16.95
N ARG A 462 7.10 -1.40 -17.58
CA ARG A 462 7.81 -1.84 -18.79
C ARG A 462 8.71 -3.03 -18.53
N ILE A 463 9.47 -3.02 -17.43
CA ILE A 463 10.34 -4.13 -17.04
C ILE A 463 9.53 -5.41 -16.81
N LEU A 464 8.46 -5.33 -16.01
CA LEU A 464 7.59 -6.49 -15.73
C LEU A 464 6.90 -7.01 -17.00
N ALA A 465 6.44 -6.13 -17.88
CA ALA A 465 5.85 -6.50 -19.15
C ALA A 465 6.86 -7.18 -20.08
N ALA A 466 8.09 -6.67 -20.17
CA ALA A 466 9.17 -7.28 -20.95
C ALA A 466 9.51 -8.69 -20.42
N PHE A 467 9.60 -8.86 -19.12
CA PHE A 467 9.83 -10.16 -18.50
C PHE A 467 8.67 -11.13 -18.76
N ALA A 468 7.42 -10.68 -18.64
CA ALA A 468 6.24 -11.49 -18.98
C ALA A 468 6.21 -11.95 -20.45
N ARG A 469 6.70 -11.11 -21.39
CA ARG A 469 6.83 -11.46 -22.81
C ARG A 469 8.07 -12.31 -23.13
N ARG A 470 8.82 -12.78 -22.11
CA ARG A 470 10.05 -13.54 -22.25
C ARG A 470 11.17 -12.83 -23.03
N GLU A 471 11.21 -11.50 -22.96
CA GLU A 471 12.29 -10.69 -23.51
C GLU A 471 13.57 -10.78 -22.65
N ALA A 472 13.46 -11.32 -21.44
CA ALA A 472 14.56 -11.62 -20.53
C ALA A 472 14.37 -12.97 -19.85
N ASP A 473 15.49 -13.55 -19.43
CA ASP A 473 15.58 -14.88 -18.84
C ASP A 473 15.61 -14.82 -17.31
N VAL A 474 16.24 -13.77 -16.77
CA VAL A 474 16.37 -13.57 -15.31
C VAL A 474 15.88 -12.19 -14.91
N LEU A 475 15.05 -12.15 -13.88
CA LEU A 475 14.61 -10.92 -13.24
C LEU A 475 15.25 -10.82 -11.84
N ILE A 476 16.08 -9.79 -11.64
CA ILE A 476 16.70 -9.50 -10.33
C ILE A 476 15.94 -8.37 -9.68
N GLY A 477 15.63 -8.52 -8.39
CA GLY A 477 15.00 -7.41 -7.67
C GLY A 477 14.92 -7.60 -6.16
N THR A 478 14.40 -6.55 -5.52
CA THR A 478 14.11 -6.52 -4.09
C THR A 478 12.64 -6.91 -3.84
N GLN A 479 12.03 -6.51 -2.75
CA GLN A 479 10.64 -6.81 -2.38
C GLN A 479 9.61 -6.61 -3.52
N MET A 480 9.94 -5.80 -4.53
CA MET A 480 9.06 -5.51 -5.66
C MET A 480 8.89 -6.68 -6.65
N VAL A 481 9.80 -7.64 -6.68
CA VAL A 481 9.69 -8.84 -7.55
C VAL A 481 9.00 -10.01 -6.84
N ALA A 482 8.90 -9.96 -5.51
CA ALA A 482 8.45 -11.10 -4.70
C ALA A 482 6.92 -11.23 -4.63
N LYS A 483 6.14 -10.21 -5.01
CA LYS A 483 4.71 -10.15 -4.69
C LYS A 483 3.86 -9.62 -5.84
N GLY A 484 2.64 -10.20 -5.96
CA GLY A 484 1.61 -9.69 -6.85
C GLY A 484 1.83 -9.96 -8.35
N HIS A 485 2.76 -10.85 -8.70
CA HIS A 485 3.06 -11.19 -10.09
C HIS A 485 2.77 -12.65 -10.37
N HIS A 486 2.28 -12.91 -11.58
CA HIS A 486 2.10 -14.25 -12.10
C HIS A 486 2.92 -14.39 -13.40
N PHE A 487 3.99 -15.17 -13.31
CA PHE A 487 4.88 -15.46 -14.44
C PHE A 487 4.92 -16.96 -14.71
N PRO A 488 4.09 -17.47 -15.64
CA PRO A 488 4.02 -18.92 -15.92
C PRO A 488 5.33 -19.49 -16.48
N GLY A 489 6.25 -18.63 -16.91
CA GLY A 489 7.57 -19.01 -17.42
C GLY A 489 8.62 -19.25 -16.34
N VAL A 490 8.37 -18.86 -15.09
CA VAL A 490 9.34 -18.95 -14.00
C VAL A 490 9.28 -20.30 -13.32
N ASP A 491 10.40 -21.01 -13.30
CA ASP A 491 10.57 -22.31 -12.65
C ASP A 491 11.54 -22.25 -11.46
N LEU A 492 12.35 -21.19 -11.35
CA LEU A 492 13.33 -21.00 -10.30
C LEU A 492 13.14 -19.64 -9.61
N VAL A 493 13.17 -19.65 -8.27
CA VAL A 493 13.30 -18.44 -7.44
C VAL A 493 14.49 -18.65 -6.52
N GLY A 494 15.49 -17.79 -6.63
CA GLY A 494 16.70 -17.81 -5.82
C GLY A 494 16.87 -16.58 -4.93
#